data_2abb751c72bc3051d481fc7206f84a9b
#
_entry.id   2abb751c72bc3051d481fc7206f84a9b
#
_cell.length_a   1.000
_cell.length_b   1.000
_cell.length_c   1.000
_cell.angle_alpha   90.00
_cell.angle_beta   90.00
_cell.angle_gamma   90.00
#
_symmetry.space_group_name_H-M   'P 1'
#
loop_
_entity.id
_entity.type
_entity.pdbx_description
1 polymer ?
#
loop_
_entity_poly.entity_id
_entity_poly.type
_entity_poly.pdbx_seq_one_letter_code
_entity_poly.pdbx_strand_id
1 'polypeptide(L)'
;MSTSDTLALFAGNAIPALAHDIARSLQTPLGRAYVGRFSDGEINVELMENVRGREVFIVQSTCPPANDSLMELLVMVDAARRASAARITAVVPYFGYSRQDRRPRATRSAITAKLIANMRSEERRVGKECLTQCRSRWSPYH
;
A
#
# COMPACT_ATOMS: atom_id res chain seq x y z
N MET A 1 18.93 8.85 -19.27
CA MET A 1 18.08 8.91 -18.06
C MET A 1 18.41 7.70 -17.21
N SER A 2 18.90 7.94 -16.01
CA SER A 2 19.11 6.83 -15.09
C SER A 2 17.77 6.32 -14.55
N THR A 3 17.66 5.05 -14.25
CA THR A 3 16.46 4.42 -13.65
C THR A 3 16.03 5.11 -12.36
N SER A 4 16.93 5.82 -11.69
CA SER A 4 16.67 6.59 -10.47
C SER A 4 15.82 7.84 -10.70
N ASP A 5 15.77 8.38 -11.92
CA ASP A 5 14.98 9.57 -12.22
C ASP A 5 13.51 9.27 -12.49
N THR A 6 13.19 8.02 -12.81
CA THR A 6 11.82 7.61 -13.16
C THR A 6 11.09 6.92 -11.99
N LEU A 7 11.83 6.36 -11.03
CA LEU A 7 11.28 5.60 -9.92
C LEU A 7 11.37 6.39 -8.62
N ALA A 8 10.28 6.41 -7.85
CA ALA A 8 10.24 6.93 -6.49
C ALA A 8 9.74 5.85 -5.54
N LEU A 9 10.45 5.64 -4.44
CA LEU A 9 10.13 4.64 -3.43
C LEU A 9 9.79 5.33 -2.12
N PHE A 10 8.59 5.10 -1.61
CA PHE A 10 8.13 5.60 -0.32
C PHE A 10 7.73 4.46 0.60
N ALA A 11 7.75 4.70 1.89
CA ALA A 11 7.33 3.74 2.89
C ALA A 11 6.43 4.37 3.94
N GLY A 12 5.43 3.62 4.39
CA GLY A 12 4.67 3.94 5.59
C GLY A 12 5.39 3.49 6.86
N ASN A 13 4.73 3.66 8.00
CA ASN A 13 5.32 3.40 9.31
C ASN A 13 5.23 1.94 9.80
N ALA A 14 4.51 1.07 9.08
CA ALA A 14 4.24 -0.28 9.55
C ALA A 14 5.47 -1.21 9.56
N ILE A 15 6.34 -1.08 8.56
CA ILE A 15 7.50 -1.97 8.35
C ILE A 15 8.76 -1.20 7.92
N PRO A 16 9.27 -0.28 8.73
CA PRO A 16 10.40 0.56 8.33
C PRO A 16 11.67 -0.23 8.03
N ALA A 17 11.95 -1.28 8.79
CA ALA A 17 13.14 -2.11 8.57
C ALA A 17 13.13 -2.79 7.20
N LEU A 18 12.02 -3.41 6.82
CA LEU A 18 11.88 -4.04 5.50
C LEU A 18 11.94 -3.02 4.36
N ALA A 19 11.34 -1.85 4.55
CA ALA A 19 11.39 -0.78 3.55
C ALA A 19 12.83 -0.30 3.31
N HIS A 20 13.62 -0.14 4.37
CA HIS A 20 15.05 0.18 4.25
C HIS A 20 15.86 -0.92 3.56
N ASP A 21 15.56 -2.18 3.84
CA ASP A 21 16.22 -3.31 3.19
C ASP A 21 15.89 -3.37 1.69
N ILE A 22 14.64 -3.11 1.32
CA ILE A 22 14.23 -3.03 -0.09
C ILE A 22 14.96 -1.87 -0.79
N ALA A 23 14.99 -0.70 -0.19
CA ALA A 23 15.68 0.46 -0.74
C ALA A 23 17.18 0.18 -0.95
N ARG A 24 17.83 -0.48 0.00
CA ARG A 24 19.23 -0.87 -0.08
C ARG A 24 19.46 -1.87 -1.23
N SER A 25 18.61 -2.88 -1.35
CA SER A 25 18.71 -3.89 -2.41
C SER A 25 18.52 -3.29 -3.81
N LEU A 26 17.64 -2.29 -3.94
CA LEU A 26 17.40 -1.58 -5.18
C LEU A 26 18.39 -0.46 -5.45
N GLN A 27 19.29 -0.16 -4.51
CA GLN A 27 20.20 0.99 -4.57
C GLN A 27 19.45 2.31 -4.85
N THR A 28 18.22 2.41 -4.33
CA THR A 28 17.35 3.56 -4.49
C THR A 28 17.01 4.10 -3.10
N PRO A 29 17.26 5.37 -2.81
CA PRO A 29 16.93 5.92 -1.50
C PRO A 29 15.40 5.98 -1.31
N LEU A 30 14.95 5.83 -0.07
CA LEU A 30 13.55 6.13 0.27
C LEU A 30 13.28 7.62 0.08
N GLY A 31 12.19 7.92 -0.60
CA GLY A 31 11.71 9.28 -0.78
C GLY A 31 11.29 9.90 0.55
N ARG A 32 11.48 11.21 0.65
CA ARG A 32 11.08 11.96 1.84
C ARG A 32 9.58 12.15 1.85
N ALA A 33 8.95 11.65 2.90
CA ALA A 33 7.53 11.84 3.16
C ALA A 33 7.31 12.01 4.65
N TYR A 34 6.37 12.87 5.00
CA TYR A 34 5.84 12.94 6.35
C TYR A 34 4.62 12.02 6.42
N VAL A 35 4.64 11.06 7.31
CA VAL A 35 3.52 10.15 7.60
C VAL A 35 3.30 10.19 9.10
N GLY A 36 2.26 10.86 9.53
CA GLY A 36 1.96 11.06 10.94
C GLY A 36 0.47 11.15 11.19
N ARG A 37 0.11 11.79 12.29
CA ARG A 37 -1.29 11.97 12.69
C ARG A 37 -1.56 13.38 13.17
N PHE A 38 -2.78 13.84 12.94
CA PHE A 38 -3.31 15.00 13.63
C PHE A 38 -3.61 14.65 15.11
N SER A 39 -3.88 15.66 15.91
CA SER A 39 -4.17 15.52 17.34
C SER A 39 -5.40 14.65 17.63
N ASP A 40 -6.33 14.59 16.71
CA ASP A 40 -7.55 13.74 16.79
C ASP A 40 -7.32 12.29 16.32
N GLY A 41 -6.11 11.96 15.85
CA GLY A 41 -5.74 10.64 15.37
C GLY A 41 -5.90 10.40 13.88
N GLU A 42 -6.41 11.37 13.12
CA GLU A 42 -6.48 11.27 11.67
C GLU A 42 -5.09 11.20 11.04
N ILE A 43 -4.95 10.36 10.03
CA ILE A 43 -3.68 10.19 9.32
C ILE A 43 -3.38 11.43 8.47
N ASN A 44 -2.16 11.92 8.58
CA ASN A 44 -1.65 13.04 7.80
C ASN A 44 -0.41 12.61 7.00
N VAL A 45 -0.46 12.75 5.70
CA VAL A 45 0.65 12.41 4.79
C VAL A 45 0.99 13.59 3.91
N GLU A 46 2.27 13.87 3.80
CA GLU A 46 2.81 14.85 2.87
C GLU A 46 4.03 14.27 2.15
N LEU A 47 3.99 14.24 0.82
CA LEU A 47 5.14 13.87 0.01
C LEU A 47 6.03 15.10 -0.17
N MET A 48 7.29 15.00 0.24
CA MET A 48 8.26 16.12 0.22
C MET A 48 9.13 16.13 -1.03
N GLU A 49 8.82 15.27 -2.01
CA GLU A 49 9.55 15.17 -3.27
C GLU A 49 8.61 15.31 -4.45
N ASN A 50 9.14 15.80 -5.56
CA ASN A 50 8.39 15.86 -6.80
C ASN A 50 8.28 14.47 -7.42
N VAL A 51 7.05 13.96 -7.51
CA VAL A 51 6.75 12.64 -8.09
C VAL A 51 6.01 12.73 -9.42
N ARG A 52 5.86 13.94 -9.95
CA ARG A 52 5.14 14.15 -11.21
C ARG A 52 5.75 13.35 -12.34
N GLY A 53 4.95 12.55 -13.02
CA GLY A 53 5.37 11.72 -14.14
C GLY A 53 6.27 10.53 -13.76
N ARG A 54 6.50 10.28 -12.46
CA ARG A 54 7.33 9.17 -11.98
C ARG A 54 6.50 7.94 -11.65
N GLU A 55 7.12 6.78 -11.68
CA GLU A 55 6.56 5.57 -11.11
C GLU A 55 6.80 5.56 -9.59
N VAL A 56 5.73 5.56 -8.82
CA VAL A 56 5.77 5.58 -7.36
C VAL A 56 5.47 4.21 -6.79
N PHE A 57 6.38 3.70 -5.98
CA PHE A 57 6.19 2.48 -5.19
C PHE A 57 6.02 2.84 -3.73
N ILE A 58 4.95 2.35 -3.11
CA ILE A 58 4.65 2.58 -1.70
C ILE A 58 4.73 1.25 -0.97
N VAL A 59 5.71 1.12 -0.09
CA VAL A 59 5.91 -0.07 0.75
C VAL A 59 5.19 0.14 2.07
N GLN A 60 4.08 -0.55 2.27
CA GLN A 60 3.31 -0.49 3.50
C GLN A 60 2.57 -1.81 3.72
N SER A 61 2.85 -2.47 4.81
CA SER A 61 2.09 -3.63 5.25
C SER A 61 0.81 -3.20 5.96
N THR A 62 -0.24 -3.99 5.85
CA THR A 62 -1.47 -3.80 6.63
C THR A 62 -1.52 -4.72 7.85
N CYS A 63 -0.35 -4.91 8.48
CA CYS A 63 -0.21 -5.59 9.76
C CYS A 63 -0.83 -4.78 10.92
N PRO A 64 -1.02 -5.39 12.09
CA PRO A 64 -1.55 -4.66 13.24
C PRO A 64 -0.73 -3.41 13.62
N PRO A 65 -1.38 -2.30 13.96
CA PRO A 65 -2.83 -2.05 13.90
C PRO A 65 -3.35 -1.90 12.46
N ALA A 66 -4.14 -2.88 12.01
CA ALA A 66 -4.50 -3.04 10.60
C ALA A 66 -5.24 -1.84 10.01
N ASN A 67 -6.17 -1.25 10.76
CA ASN A 67 -6.95 -0.11 10.28
C ASN A 67 -6.07 1.13 10.08
N ASP A 68 -5.17 1.40 10.99
CA ASP A 68 -4.25 2.53 10.90
C ASP A 68 -3.27 2.34 9.75
N SER A 69 -2.71 1.15 9.63
CA SER A 69 -1.77 0.81 8.55
C SER A 69 -2.43 0.88 7.18
N LEU A 70 -3.68 0.40 7.07
CA LEU A 70 -4.47 0.51 5.86
C LEU A 70 -4.76 1.97 5.50
N MET A 71 -5.16 2.78 6.47
CA MET A 71 -5.47 4.19 6.25
C MET A 71 -4.22 4.97 5.81
N GLU A 72 -3.07 4.72 6.42
CA GLU A 72 -1.79 5.28 5.97
C GLU A 72 -1.55 4.97 4.48
N LEU A 73 -1.72 3.72 4.09
CA LEU A 73 -1.55 3.30 2.70
C LEU A 73 -2.49 4.04 1.75
N LEU A 74 -3.77 4.12 2.09
CA LEU A 74 -4.79 4.80 1.27
C LEU A 74 -4.47 6.29 1.11
N VAL A 75 -4.11 6.97 2.18
CA VAL A 75 -3.78 8.39 2.15
C VAL A 75 -2.48 8.65 1.38
N MET A 76 -1.48 7.78 1.51
CA MET A 76 -0.25 7.87 0.72
C MET A 76 -0.51 7.69 -0.78
N VAL A 77 -1.37 6.74 -1.16
CA VAL A 77 -1.76 6.53 -2.56
C VAL A 77 -2.49 7.76 -3.11
N ASP A 78 -3.40 8.33 -2.34
CA ASP A 78 -4.11 9.55 -2.76
C ASP A 78 -3.15 10.74 -2.90
N ALA A 79 -2.22 10.92 -1.97
CA ALA A 79 -1.21 11.97 -2.05
C ALA A 79 -0.34 11.84 -3.32
N ALA A 80 0.10 10.65 -3.66
CA ALA A 80 0.88 10.39 -4.87
C ALA A 80 0.05 10.65 -6.14
N ARG A 81 -1.22 10.28 -6.14
CA ARG A 81 -2.12 10.53 -7.27
C ARG A 81 -2.34 12.02 -7.48
N ARG A 82 -2.60 12.77 -6.43
CA ARG A 82 -2.78 14.24 -6.50
C ARG A 82 -1.50 14.96 -6.89
N ALA A 83 -0.35 14.38 -6.58
CA ALA A 83 0.95 14.86 -7.01
C ALA A 83 1.28 14.48 -8.48
N SER A 84 0.33 13.91 -9.21
CA SER A 84 0.44 13.55 -10.63
C SER A 84 1.49 12.48 -10.94
N ALA A 85 1.66 11.49 -10.04
CA ALA A 85 2.46 10.31 -10.34
C ALA A 85 1.93 9.58 -11.59
N ALA A 86 2.84 9.11 -12.44
CA ALA A 86 2.45 8.41 -13.68
C ALA A 86 1.84 7.03 -13.37
N ARG A 87 2.40 6.34 -12.40
CA ARG A 87 1.93 5.04 -11.93
C ARG A 87 2.16 4.93 -10.43
N ILE A 88 1.23 4.29 -9.72
CA ILE A 88 1.35 4.03 -8.28
C ILE A 88 1.20 2.54 -8.06
N THR A 89 2.18 1.94 -7.39
CA THR A 89 2.18 0.53 -7.02
C THR A 89 2.31 0.40 -5.52
N ALA A 90 1.35 -0.24 -4.87
CA ALA A 90 1.44 -0.57 -3.46
C ALA A 90 2.11 -1.94 -3.30
N VAL A 91 3.17 -1.99 -2.50
CA VAL A 91 3.85 -3.21 -2.10
C VAL A 91 3.41 -3.55 -0.68
N VAL A 92 2.59 -4.58 -0.55
CA VAL A 92 1.94 -4.95 0.70
C VAL A 92 2.37 -6.36 1.11
N PRO A 93 3.45 -6.50 1.89
CA PRO A 93 3.98 -7.80 2.28
C PRO A 93 3.00 -8.65 3.10
N TYR A 94 2.23 -8.02 3.97
CA TYR A 94 1.13 -8.66 4.68
C TYR A 94 -0.19 -7.94 4.39
N PHE A 95 -1.16 -8.69 3.88
CA PHE A 95 -2.48 -8.16 3.57
C PHE A 95 -3.46 -8.47 4.72
N GLY A 96 -3.72 -7.47 5.55
CA GLY A 96 -4.73 -7.53 6.60
C GLY A 96 -6.12 -7.74 6.01
N TYR A 97 -7.02 -8.33 6.78
CA TYR A 97 -8.38 -8.73 6.36
C TYR A 97 -8.44 -9.86 5.34
N SER A 98 -7.34 -10.46 4.93
CA SER A 98 -7.32 -11.56 3.96
C SER A 98 -8.07 -12.81 4.43
N ARG A 99 -8.19 -13.01 5.74
CA ARG A 99 -8.98 -14.12 6.33
C ARG A 99 -10.48 -14.02 6.06
N GLN A 100 -10.98 -12.84 5.70
CA GLN A 100 -12.38 -12.58 5.38
C GLN A 100 -12.55 -12.49 3.85
N ASP A 101 -12.07 -13.50 3.14
CA ASP A 101 -12.07 -13.56 1.69
C ASP A 101 -13.34 -14.15 1.09
N ARG A 102 -14.16 -14.79 1.93
CA ARG A 102 -15.41 -15.43 1.50
C ARG A 102 -16.50 -15.28 2.56
N ARG A 103 -17.73 -15.42 2.10
CA ARG A 103 -18.91 -15.36 2.94
C ARG A 103 -19.24 -16.77 3.46
N PRO A 104 -19.31 -16.98 4.77
CA PRO A 104 -19.81 -18.26 5.32
C PRO A 104 -21.25 -18.51 4.88
N ARG A 105 -21.58 -19.79 4.66
CA ARG A 105 -22.95 -20.16 4.31
C ARG A 105 -23.93 -19.69 5.39
N ALA A 106 -25.06 -19.13 4.96
CA ALA A 106 -26.16 -18.68 5.82
C ALA A 106 -25.89 -17.49 6.75
N THR A 107 -24.82 -16.71 6.52
CA THR A 107 -24.56 -15.49 7.29
C THR A 107 -24.65 -14.23 6.44
N ARG A 108 -25.04 -13.12 7.05
CA ARG A 108 -25.07 -11.79 6.43
C ARG A 108 -23.80 -11.01 6.81
N SER A 109 -22.64 -11.60 6.53
CA SER A 109 -21.34 -11.00 6.82
C SER A 109 -20.72 -10.33 5.60
N ALA A 110 -19.85 -9.35 5.84
CA ALA A 110 -19.09 -8.70 4.77
C ALA A 110 -18.00 -9.62 4.23
N ILE A 111 -17.64 -9.40 2.97
CA ILE A 111 -16.41 -9.94 2.39
C ILE A 111 -15.36 -8.84 2.46
N THR A 112 -14.74 -8.70 3.61
CA THR A 112 -13.88 -7.55 3.93
C THR A 112 -12.65 -7.49 3.05
N ALA A 113 -12.05 -8.64 2.71
CA ALA A 113 -10.91 -8.68 1.79
C ALA A 113 -11.24 -8.07 0.42
N LYS A 114 -12.44 -8.35 -0.10
CA LYS A 114 -12.91 -7.77 -1.37
C LYS A 114 -13.17 -6.27 -1.24
N LEU A 115 -13.77 -5.83 -0.12
CA LEU A 115 -14.00 -4.42 0.15
C LEU A 115 -12.69 -3.63 0.15
N ILE A 116 -11.69 -4.10 0.88
CA ILE A 116 -10.37 -3.49 0.94
C ILE A 116 -9.70 -3.45 -0.43
N ALA A 117 -9.80 -4.54 -1.19
CA ALA A 117 -9.27 -4.60 -2.54
C ALA A 117 -9.94 -3.58 -3.48
N ASN A 118 -11.26 -3.42 -3.37
CA ASN A 118 -12.00 -2.45 -4.17
C ASN A 118 -11.63 -1.01 -3.81
N MET A 119 -11.55 -0.68 -2.54
CA MET A 119 -11.09 0.65 -2.08
C MET A 119 -9.72 1.00 -2.68
N ARG A 120 -8.81 0.03 -2.74
CA ARG A 120 -7.48 0.21 -3.34
C ARG A 120 -7.51 0.28 -4.87
N SER A 121 -8.44 -0.39 -5.52
CA SER A 121 -8.55 -0.41 -6.98
C SER A 121 -9.29 0.82 -7.54
N GLU A 122 -10.20 1.40 -6.80
CA GLU A 122 -10.84 2.67 -7.17
C GLU A 122 -9.83 3.83 -7.15
N GLU A 123 -8.80 3.72 -6.33
CA GLU A 123 -7.65 4.63 -6.31
C GLU A 123 -6.70 4.42 -7.50
N ARG A 124 -7.09 3.66 -8.52
CA ARG A 124 -6.40 3.30 -9.76
C ARG A 124 -5.12 2.48 -9.64
N ARG A 125 -5.21 1.23 -10.08
CA ARG A 125 -4.12 0.32 -10.47
C ARG A 125 -3.12 -0.03 -9.37
N VAL A 126 -3.62 -0.36 -8.22
CA VAL A 126 -2.89 -1.25 -7.31
C VAL A 126 -3.11 -2.67 -7.85
N GLY A 127 -2.05 -3.34 -8.23
CA GLY A 127 -2.16 -4.54 -9.06
C GLY A 127 -3.10 -5.60 -8.52
N LYS A 128 -4.06 -5.97 -9.34
CA LYS A 128 -4.89 -7.17 -9.15
C LYS A 128 -4.02 -8.43 -8.98
N GLU A 129 -2.79 -8.37 -9.44
CA GLU A 129 -1.80 -9.45 -9.33
C GLU A 129 -1.47 -9.80 -7.88
N CYS A 130 -1.44 -8.83 -6.99
CA CYS A 130 -1.15 -9.08 -5.58
C CYS A 130 -2.26 -9.90 -4.91
N LEU A 131 -3.52 -9.67 -5.28
CA LEU A 131 -4.67 -10.43 -4.78
C LEU A 131 -4.71 -11.87 -5.31
N THR A 132 -4.33 -12.07 -6.57
CA THR A 132 -4.26 -13.40 -7.17
C THR A 132 -3.13 -14.23 -6.57
N GLN A 133 -1.98 -13.63 -6.33
CA GLN A 133 -0.85 -14.33 -5.70
C GLN A 133 -1.07 -14.61 -4.21
N CYS A 134 -1.68 -13.71 -3.47
CA CYS A 134 -2.07 -13.97 -2.09
C CYS A 134 -3.10 -15.11 -2.00
N ARG A 135 -4.02 -15.16 -2.95
CA ARG A 135 -5.06 -16.19 -2.99
C ARG A 135 -4.51 -17.59 -3.29
N SER A 136 -3.48 -17.70 -4.12
CA SER A 136 -2.86 -18.98 -4.46
C SER A 136 -1.92 -19.52 -3.39
N ARG A 137 -1.36 -18.65 -2.57
CA ARG A 137 -0.33 -19.01 -1.58
C ARG A 137 -0.88 -19.30 -0.19
N TRP A 138 -2.10 -18.85 0.12
CA TRP A 138 -2.69 -18.93 1.47
C TRP A 138 -4.03 -19.66 1.52
N SER A 139 -4.48 -20.24 0.42
CA SER A 139 -5.66 -21.11 0.46
C SER A 139 -5.25 -22.51 0.92
N PRO A 140 -5.67 -22.96 2.12
CA PRO A 140 -5.41 -24.32 2.57
C PRO A 140 -6.25 -25.36 1.83
N TYR A 141 -7.00 -24.96 0.81
CA TYR A 141 -7.88 -25.81 0.03
C TYR A 141 -7.54 -25.72 -1.47
N HIS A 142 -6.48 -26.37 -1.81
CA HIS A 142 -6.24 -26.86 -3.17
C HIS A 142 -6.45 -28.35 -3.20
#